data_b09af2cfa59231d6da7437c15de82c14
#
_entry.id   b09af2cfa59231d6da7437c15de82c14
#
_cell.length_a   1.000
_cell.length_b   1.000
_cell.length_c   1.000
_cell.angle_alpha   90.00
_cell.angle_beta   90.00
_cell.angle_gamma   90.00
#
_symmetry.space_group_name_H-M   'P 1'
#
loop_
_entity.id
_entity.type
_entity.pdbx_description
1 polymer ?
#
loop_
_entity_poly.entity_id
_entity_poly.type
_entity_poly.pdbx_seq_one_letter_code
_entity_poly.pdbx_strand_id
1 'polypeptide(L)' 'MDLLLNLSGKRYGIEVKYGDAPGTTRSMRVALKDLGLAHLWVVYPGSEAYQLDDRISVLPVSSLPGFQFPE' A
#
# COMPACT_ATOMS: atom_id res chain seq x y z
N MET A 1 -1.90 -10.22 -2.22
CA MET A 1 -1.96 -9.20 -1.14
C MET A 1 -1.35 -9.79 0.12
N ASP A 2 -0.34 -9.14 0.66
CA ASP A 2 0.37 -9.72 1.81
C ASP A 2 -0.39 -9.53 3.12
N LEU A 3 -1.09 -8.41 3.25
CA LEU A 3 -1.87 -8.15 4.46
C LEU A 3 -3.12 -7.37 4.11
N LEU A 4 -4.26 -7.82 4.62
CA LEU A 4 -5.54 -7.17 4.47
C LEU A 4 -6.08 -6.82 5.85
N LEU A 5 -6.39 -5.56 6.07
CA LEU A 5 -6.85 -5.06 7.36
C LEU A 5 -8.24 -4.45 7.24
N ASN A 6 -9.06 -4.68 8.27
CA ASN A 6 -10.35 -4.01 8.41
C ASN A 6 -10.28 -3.11 9.65
N LEU A 7 -10.38 -1.81 9.43
CA LEU A 7 -10.30 -0.82 10.49
C LEU A 7 -11.44 0.18 10.32
N SER A 8 -12.25 0.34 11.35
CA SER A 8 -13.36 1.31 11.35
C SER A 8 -14.28 1.16 10.14
N GLY A 9 -14.56 -0.08 9.74
CA GLY A 9 -15.43 -0.39 8.61
C GLY A 9 -14.80 -0.22 7.24
N LYS A 10 -13.51 0.09 7.17
CA LYS A 10 -12.78 0.25 5.91
C LYS A 10 -11.72 -0.82 5.76
N ARG A 11 -11.46 -1.20 4.51
CA ARG A 11 -10.42 -2.18 4.18
C ARG A 11 -9.17 -1.50 3.68
N TYR A 12 -8.03 -1.96 4.17
CA TYR A 12 -6.73 -1.48 3.77
C TYR A 12 -5.85 -2.66 3.38
N GLY A 13 -5.05 -2.47 2.35
CA GLY A 13 -4.12 -3.49 1.89
C GLY A 13 -2.68 -3.05 2.05
N ILE A 14 -1.82 -4.01 2.37
CA ILE A 14 -0.37 -3.80 2.39
C ILE A 14 0.26 -4.88 1.54
N GLU A 15 1.13 -4.47 0.62
CA GLU A 15 1.87 -5.38 -0.24
C GLU A 15 3.36 -5.06 -0.15
N VAL A 16 4.18 -6.10 -0.06
CA VAL A 16 5.63 -5.96 0.04
C VAL A 16 6.24 -6.26 -1.32
N LYS A 17 7.12 -5.38 -1.79
CA LYS A 17 7.89 -5.54 -3.03
C LYS A 17 9.38 -5.52 -2.68
N TYR A 18 10.13 -6.45 -3.23
CA TYR A 18 11.53 -6.64 -2.87
C TYR A 18 12.52 -6.06 -3.87
N GLY A 19 12.06 -5.49 -4.95
CA GLY A 19 12.91 -4.96 -6.00
C GLY A 19 13.05 -3.46 -5.95
N ASP A 20 13.28 -2.88 -7.14
CA ASP A 20 13.36 -1.44 -7.32
C ASP A 20 12.05 -0.75 -7.00
N ALA A 21 12.07 0.58 -6.96
CA ALA A 21 10.90 1.38 -6.66
C ALA A 21 9.71 0.96 -7.54
N PRO A 22 8.60 0.52 -6.94
CA PRO A 22 7.47 0.01 -7.71
C PRO A 22 6.71 1.12 -8.44
N GLY A 23 6.19 0.77 -9.62
CA GLY A 23 5.21 1.58 -10.32
C GLY A 23 3.83 0.99 -10.16
N THR A 24 2.83 1.68 -10.68
CA THR A 24 1.46 1.19 -10.67
C THR A 24 1.36 -0.05 -11.58
N THR A 25 0.72 -1.09 -11.07
CA THR A 25 0.45 -2.30 -11.84
C THR A 25 -1.05 -2.53 -11.97
N ARG A 26 -1.41 -3.32 -12.98
CA ARG A 26 -2.80 -3.71 -13.15
C ARG A 26 -3.31 -4.49 -11.95
N SER A 27 -2.46 -5.36 -11.38
CA SER A 27 -2.85 -6.16 -10.22
C SER A 27 -3.17 -5.29 -9.00
N MET A 28 -2.48 -4.18 -8.82
CA MET A 28 -2.78 -3.23 -7.75
C MET A 28 -4.17 -2.61 -7.93
N ARG A 29 -4.51 -2.21 -9.14
CA ARG A 29 -5.81 -1.62 -9.44
C ARG A 29 -6.94 -2.64 -9.30
N VAL A 30 -6.70 -3.86 -9.74
CA VAL A 30 -7.67 -4.95 -9.59
C VAL A 30 -7.91 -5.23 -8.11
N ALA A 31 -6.85 -5.26 -7.31
CA ALA A 31 -6.97 -5.49 -5.87
C ALA A 31 -7.78 -4.39 -5.18
N LEU A 32 -7.55 -3.13 -5.53
CA LEU A 32 -8.33 -2.01 -4.98
C LEU A 32 -9.81 -2.21 -5.23
N LYS A 33 -10.16 -2.59 -6.45
CA LYS A 33 -11.55 -2.74 -6.86
C LYS A 33 -12.17 -4.01 -6.27
N ASP A 34 -11.52 -5.15 -6.47
CA ASP A 34 -12.10 -6.46 -6.12
C ASP A 34 -12.19 -6.65 -4.61
N LEU A 35 -11.23 -6.11 -3.87
CA LEU A 35 -11.22 -6.22 -2.41
C LEU A 35 -11.89 -5.03 -1.72
N GLY A 36 -12.30 -4.03 -2.48
CA GLY A 36 -12.93 -2.84 -1.93
C GLY A 36 -12.02 -2.07 -0.99
N LEU A 37 -10.73 -1.89 -1.38
CA LEU A 37 -9.77 -1.24 -0.52
C LEU A 37 -9.97 0.27 -0.49
N ALA A 38 -9.94 0.84 0.72
CA ALA A 38 -9.91 2.29 0.87
C ALA A 38 -8.53 2.84 0.49
N HIS A 39 -7.48 2.07 0.76
CA HIS A 39 -6.11 2.45 0.39
C HIS A 39 -5.24 1.20 0.31
N LEU A 40 -4.22 1.26 -0.53
CA LEU A 40 -3.20 0.22 -0.67
C LEU A 40 -1.83 0.85 -0.43
N TRP A 41 -1.07 0.30 0.50
CA TRP A 41 0.32 0.69 0.72
C TRP A 41 1.24 -0.39 0.18
N VAL A 42 2.18 0.03 -0.65
CA VAL A 42 3.21 -0.84 -1.18
C VAL A 42 4.50 -0.51 -0.45
N VAL A 43 5.05 -1.49 0.24
CA VAL A 43 6.26 -1.32 1.06
C VAL A 43 7.43 -1.93 0.31
N TYR A 44 8.55 -1.22 0.24
CA TYR A 44 9.73 -1.67 -0.48
C TYR A 44 11.01 -1.27 0.26
N PRO A 45 12.15 -1.92 -0.02
CA PRO A 45 13.40 -1.64 0.68
C PRO A 45 14.16 -0.45 0.10
N GLY A 46 13.47 0.62 -0.19
CA GLY A 46 14.07 1.85 -0.72
C GLY A 46 14.06 2.97 0.29
N SER A 47 14.29 4.19 -0.19
CA SER A 47 14.37 5.37 0.67
C SER A 47 13.29 6.41 0.39
N GLU A 48 12.50 6.24 -0.67
CA GLU A 48 11.54 7.24 -1.10
C GLU A 48 10.11 6.85 -0.75
N ALA A 49 9.34 7.80 -0.23
CA ALA A 49 7.90 7.66 -0.07
C ALA A 49 7.24 8.48 -1.17
N TYR A 50 6.30 7.87 -1.89
CA TYR A 50 5.62 8.58 -2.97
C TYR A 50 4.25 7.96 -3.24
N GLN A 51 3.44 8.68 -3.99
CA GLN A 51 2.09 8.26 -4.31
C GLN A 51 2.01 7.82 -5.77
N LEU A 52 1.41 6.66 -6.02
CA LEU A 52 1.19 6.16 -7.37
C LEU A 52 -0.18 6.53 -7.90
N ASP A 53 -1.16 6.68 -7.01
CA ASP A 53 -2.55 6.93 -7.34
C ASP A 53 -3.21 7.52 -6.09
N ASP A 54 -4.46 7.97 -6.22
CA ASP A 54 -5.21 8.51 -5.08
C ASP A 54 -5.29 7.52 -3.91
N ARG A 55 -5.28 6.24 -4.21
CA ARG A 55 -5.42 5.18 -3.21
C ARG A 55 -4.24 4.21 -3.14
N ILE A 56 -3.13 4.55 -3.77
CA ILE A 56 -1.94 3.70 -3.75
C ILE A 56 -0.74 4.55 -3.36
N SER A 57 -0.15 4.22 -2.21
CA SER A 57 1.04 4.90 -1.71
C SER A 57 2.19 3.91 -1.62
N VAL A 58 3.41 4.39 -1.88
CA VAL A 58 4.63 3.60 -1.74
C VAL A 58 5.40 4.14 -0.55
N LEU A 59 5.81 3.23 0.34
CA LEU A 59 6.55 3.57 1.55
C LEU A 59 7.84 2.76 1.63
N PRO A 60 8.95 3.40 2.02
CA PRO A 60 10.15 2.64 2.34
C PRO A 60 9.91 1.85 3.64
N VAL A 61 10.46 0.65 3.72
CA VAL A 61 10.28 -0.20 4.90
C VAL A 61 10.76 0.50 6.16
N SER A 62 11.76 1.37 6.05
CA SER A 62 12.30 2.13 7.18
C SER A 62 11.31 3.11 7.78
N SER A 63 10.25 3.46 7.07
CA SER A 63 9.25 4.40 7.59
C SER A 63 8.14 3.72 8.39
N LEU A 64 8.10 2.38 8.42
CA LEU A 64 7.04 1.65 9.11
C LEU A 64 6.95 1.94 10.62
N PRO A 65 8.06 2.10 11.37
CA PRO A 65 7.95 2.38 12.79
C PRO A 65 7.13 3.62 13.16
N GLY A 66 7.08 4.61 12.26
CA GLY A 66 6.29 5.82 12.49
C GLY A 66 4.95 5.83 11.75
N PHE A 67 4.60 4.75 11.10
CA PHE A 67 3.40 4.71 10.27
C PHE A 67 2.13 4.64 11.11
N GLN A 68 1.13 5.42 10.72
CA GLN A 68 -0.20 5.40 11.34
C GLN A 68 -1.25 5.25 10.23
N PHE A 69 -2.19 4.35 10.46
CA PHE A 69 -3.32 4.20 9.54
C PHE A 69 -4.27 5.38 9.67
N PRO A 70 -4.92 5.80 8.57
CA PRO A 70 -5.97 6.81 8.63
C PRO A 70 -7.13 6.34 9.51
N GLU A 71 -7.71 7.26 10.22
CA GLU A 71 -8.90 6.99 11.03
C GLU A 71 -10.19 7.23 10.26
#